data_e273eb49b230ed52e19fc53d4654f6b6
#
_entry.id   e273eb49b230ed52e19fc53d4654f6b6
#
_cell.length_a   1.000
_cell.length_b   1.000
_cell.length_c   1.000
_cell.angle_alpha   90.00
_cell.angle_beta   90.00
_cell.angle_gamma   90.00
#
_symmetry.space_group_name_H-M   'P 1'
#
loop_
_entity.id
_entity.type
_entity.pdbx_description
1 polymer ?
#
loop_
_entity_poly.entity_id
_entity_poly.type
_entity_poly.pdbx_seq_one_letter_code
_entity_poly.pdbx_strand_id
1 'polypeptide(L)'
;MKRFMQFFGATLIAVSMSLTSGAFAQDAVKVDSTHYKVEFENDQVRVLRITYGPGEKSVMHEHPNAVAVFLTDVQGQFTLLDGKTVPMTTKDGQVLWTPAGKHLPANIGDKPFSLILVEMKNATAVMKKD
;
A
#
# COMPACT_ATOMS: atom_id res chain seq x y z
N MET A 1 19.05 72.99 -9.89
CA MET A 1 19.46 71.61 -10.16
C MET A 1 18.70 70.67 -9.24
N LYS A 2 17.67 70.02 -9.77
CA LYS A 2 16.90 69.05 -8.98
C LYS A 2 17.33 67.63 -9.42
N ARG A 3 18.02 66.92 -8.51
CA ARG A 3 18.40 65.55 -8.73
C ARG A 3 17.19 64.63 -8.53
N PHE A 4 16.72 63.98 -9.57
CA PHE A 4 15.75 62.89 -9.52
C PHE A 4 16.49 61.62 -9.08
N MET A 5 16.10 61.14 -7.89
CA MET A 5 16.58 59.87 -7.36
C MET A 5 15.57 58.79 -7.83
N GLN A 6 15.98 57.98 -8.80
CA GLN A 6 15.19 56.86 -9.23
C GLN A 6 15.39 55.69 -8.22
N PHE A 7 14.34 55.32 -7.52
CA PHE A 7 14.33 54.10 -6.74
C PHE A 7 14.01 52.94 -7.66
N PHE A 8 14.99 52.07 -7.92
CA PHE A 8 14.79 50.80 -8.49
C PHE A 8 14.25 49.86 -7.43
N GLY A 9 12.94 49.60 -7.48
CA GLY A 9 12.31 48.59 -6.66
C GLY A 9 12.65 47.20 -7.22
N ALA A 10 13.50 46.45 -6.54
CA ALA A 10 13.73 45.05 -6.84
C ALA A 10 12.55 44.21 -6.34
N THR A 11 11.68 43.80 -7.25
CA THR A 11 10.59 42.88 -6.94
C THR A 11 11.18 41.49 -6.77
N LEU A 12 11.28 41.02 -5.53
CA LEU A 12 11.67 39.66 -5.21
C LEU A 12 10.47 38.74 -5.54
N ILE A 13 10.55 38.03 -6.66
CA ILE A 13 9.58 36.95 -6.98
C ILE A 13 9.98 35.75 -6.13
N ALA A 14 9.27 35.55 -5.03
CA ALA A 14 9.38 34.31 -4.28
C ALA A 14 8.71 33.17 -5.08
N VAL A 15 9.52 32.37 -5.74
CA VAL A 15 9.07 31.12 -6.33
C VAL A 15 8.81 30.16 -5.19
N SER A 16 7.55 30.02 -4.79
CA SER A 16 7.12 28.98 -3.88
C SER A 16 7.22 27.63 -4.61
N MET A 17 8.29 26.90 -4.39
CA MET A 17 8.39 25.49 -4.74
C MET A 17 7.35 24.74 -3.88
N SER A 18 6.19 24.47 -4.45
CA SER A 18 5.27 23.48 -3.91
C SER A 18 5.97 22.13 -3.98
N LEU A 19 6.51 21.70 -2.85
CA LEU A 19 6.91 20.31 -2.66
C LEU A 19 5.61 19.51 -2.72
N THR A 20 5.27 19.00 -3.90
CA THR A 20 4.30 17.92 -4.01
C THR A 20 4.91 16.76 -3.28
N SER A 21 4.53 16.58 -2.02
CA SER A 21 4.75 15.35 -1.28
C SER A 21 4.02 14.28 -2.08
N GLY A 22 4.72 13.60 -2.99
CA GLY A 22 4.21 12.39 -3.58
C GLY A 22 3.76 11.53 -2.41
N ALA A 23 2.48 11.16 -2.35
CA ALA A 23 1.99 10.25 -1.34
C ALA A 23 2.82 8.98 -1.52
N PHE A 24 3.86 8.82 -0.70
CA PHE A 24 4.61 7.58 -0.65
C PHE A 24 3.60 6.50 -0.31
N ALA A 25 3.53 5.48 -1.19
CA ALA A 25 2.74 4.29 -0.93
C ALA A 25 3.00 3.83 0.50
N GLN A 26 1.94 3.70 1.30
CA GLN A 26 2.06 3.24 2.67
C GLN A 26 2.28 1.74 2.64
N ASP A 27 3.52 1.32 2.82
CA ASP A 27 3.90 -0.09 2.88
C ASP A 27 3.25 -0.75 4.12
N ALA A 28 2.55 -1.87 3.89
CA ALA A 28 1.80 -2.57 4.93
C ALA A 28 2.66 -2.95 6.15
N VAL A 29 3.88 -3.43 5.93
CA VAL A 29 4.79 -3.83 7.01
C VAL A 29 5.23 -2.63 7.86
N LYS A 30 5.38 -1.45 7.24
CA LYS A 30 5.78 -0.22 7.93
C LYS A 30 4.65 0.39 8.75
N VAL A 31 3.42 0.35 8.22
CA VAL A 31 2.27 1.00 8.86
C VAL A 31 1.51 0.08 9.80
N ASP A 32 1.67 -1.24 9.64
CA ASP A 32 0.95 -2.26 10.42
C ASP A 32 1.80 -3.52 10.64
N SER A 33 2.89 -3.39 11.36
CA SER A 33 3.78 -4.51 11.69
C SER A 33 3.15 -5.55 12.62
N THR A 34 1.98 -5.26 13.19
CA THR A 34 1.23 -6.21 14.02
C THR A 34 0.65 -7.33 13.16
N HIS A 35 0.04 -6.97 12.04
CA HIS A 35 -0.62 -7.93 11.16
C HIS A 35 0.29 -8.45 10.02
N TYR A 36 1.31 -7.68 9.61
CA TYR A 36 2.17 -7.97 8.46
C TYR A 36 3.61 -8.24 8.87
N LYS A 37 4.08 -9.45 8.65
CA LYS A 37 5.46 -9.86 8.97
C LYS A 37 6.17 -10.39 7.73
N VAL A 38 7.38 -9.89 7.48
CA VAL A 38 8.24 -10.42 6.41
C VAL A 38 8.79 -11.77 6.86
N GLU A 39 8.51 -12.82 6.09
CA GLU A 39 9.07 -14.16 6.30
C GLU A 39 10.28 -14.44 5.40
N PHE A 40 10.24 -13.89 4.19
CA PHE A 40 11.32 -14.04 3.22
C PHE A 40 11.35 -12.84 2.28
N GLU A 41 12.53 -12.45 1.83
CA GLU A 41 12.70 -11.38 0.86
C GLU A 41 13.98 -11.57 0.05
N ASN A 42 13.88 -11.34 -1.27
CA ASN A 42 15.02 -11.25 -2.18
C ASN A 42 14.77 -10.14 -3.23
N ASP A 43 15.58 -10.10 -4.29
CA ASP A 43 15.44 -9.08 -5.33
C ASP A 43 14.15 -9.21 -6.17
N GLN A 44 13.50 -10.35 -6.14
CA GLN A 44 12.34 -10.68 -6.98
C GLN A 44 11.01 -10.62 -6.22
N VAL A 45 10.99 -11.09 -4.97
CA VAL A 45 9.78 -11.21 -4.17
C VAL A 45 10.00 -10.79 -2.72
N ARG A 46 8.91 -10.38 -2.09
CA ARG A 46 8.79 -10.27 -0.63
C ARG A 46 7.62 -11.13 -0.19
N VAL A 47 7.86 -12.05 0.73
CA VAL A 47 6.86 -12.96 1.28
C VAL A 47 6.42 -12.48 2.64
N LEU A 48 5.15 -12.18 2.78
CA LEU A 48 4.54 -11.74 4.03
C LEU A 48 3.66 -12.83 4.62
N ARG A 49 3.76 -13.04 5.93
CA ARG A 49 2.71 -13.67 6.71
C ARG A 49 1.78 -12.60 7.22
N ILE A 50 0.49 -12.79 6.97
CA ILE A 50 -0.58 -11.88 7.38
C ILE A 50 -1.51 -12.63 8.31
N THR A 51 -1.81 -12.03 9.47
CA THR A 51 -2.67 -12.65 10.49
C THR A 51 -3.58 -11.59 11.10
N TYR A 52 -4.87 -11.89 11.21
CA TYR A 52 -5.87 -11.06 11.86
C TYR A 52 -6.68 -11.87 12.85
N GLY A 53 -6.82 -11.36 14.07
CA GLY A 53 -7.80 -11.88 15.03
C GLY A 53 -9.23 -11.44 14.66
N PRO A 54 -10.27 -12.03 15.31
CA PRO A 54 -11.66 -11.64 15.08
C PRO A 54 -11.88 -10.15 15.33
N GLY A 55 -12.53 -9.45 14.40
CA GLY A 55 -12.86 -8.04 14.52
C GLY A 55 -11.66 -7.08 14.33
N GLU A 56 -10.45 -7.57 14.15
CA GLU A 56 -9.28 -6.74 13.90
C GLU A 56 -9.31 -6.12 12.51
N LYS A 57 -8.79 -4.92 12.40
CA LYS A 57 -8.63 -4.19 11.14
C LYS A 57 -7.26 -3.53 11.06
N SER A 58 -6.79 -3.33 9.85
CA SER A 58 -5.56 -2.61 9.57
C SER A 58 -5.81 -1.10 9.42
N VAL A 59 -4.84 -0.42 8.85
CA VAL A 59 -4.93 0.95 8.33
C VAL A 59 -4.86 0.89 6.80
N MET A 60 -5.22 1.96 6.13
CA MET A 60 -5.07 2.06 4.67
C MET A 60 -3.61 1.87 4.27
N HIS A 61 -3.34 0.90 3.41
CA HIS A 61 -1.99 0.62 2.92
C HIS A 61 -2.02 0.08 1.49
N GLU A 62 -0.86 -0.16 0.93
CA GLU A 62 -0.68 -0.55 -0.45
C GLU A 62 0.17 -1.81 -0.56
N HIS A 63 -0.19 -2.65 -1.52
CA HIS A 63 0.62 -3.79 -1.98
C HIS A 63 0.90 -3.68 -3.47
N PRO A 64 2.08 -4.15 -3.94
CA PRO A 64 2.29 -4.41 -5.36
C PRO A 64 1.46 -5.62 -5.82
N ASN A 65 1.58 -5.99 -7.10
CA ASN A 65 1.04 -7.25 -7.59
C ASN A 65 1.56 -8.42 -6.73
N ALA A 66 0.68 -9.32 -6.38
CA ALA A 66 1.01 -10.41 -5.47
C ALA A 66 0.19 -11.68 -5.75
N VAL A 67 0.65 -12.79 -5.16
CA VAL A 67 -0.12 -14.02 -5.04
C VAL A 67 -0.46 -14.24 -3.57
N ALA A 68 -1.74 -14.39 -3.25
CA ALA A 68 -2.21 -14.72 -1.92
C ALA A 68 -2.49 -16.22 -1.81
N VAL A 69 -1.95 -16.86 -0.77
CA VAL A 69 -2.20 -18.27 -0.43
C VAL A 69 -2.86 -18.29 0.94
N PHE A 70 -4.12 -18.67 1.00
CA PHE A 70 -4.90 -18.68 2.23
C PHE A 70 -4.63 -19.94 3.05
N LEU A 71 -4.26 -19.76 4.31
CA LEU A 71 -3.94 -20.85 5.25
C LEU A 71 -5.11 -21.21 6.16
N THR A 72 -6.18 -20.43 6.10
CA THR A 72 -7.44 -20.63 6.81
C THR A 72 -8.59 -20.11 5.97
N ASP A 73 -9.83 -20.44 6.35
CA ASP A 73 -11.00 -19.71 5.86
C ASP A 73 -10.93 -18.24 6.26
N VAL A 74 -11.39 -17.34 5.40
CA VAL A 74 -11.45 -15.90 5.64
C VAL A 74 -12.85 -15.37 5.45
N GLN A 75 -13.32 -14.60 6.42
CA GLN A 75 -14.48 -13.71 6.32
C GLN A 75 -13.98 -12.28 6.54
N GLY A 76 -13.53 -11.67 5.50
CA GLY A 76 -12.92 -10.35 5.53
C GLY A 76 -13.69 -9.32 4.72
N GLN A 77 -13.21 -8.09 4.80
CA GLN A 77 -13.71 -6.95 4.06
C GLN A 77 -12.56 -6.00 3.75
N PHE A 78 -12.55 -5.46 2.56
CA PHE A 78 -11.69 -4.33 2.21
C PHE A 78 -12.48 -3.03 2.18
N THR A 79 -11.95 -1.98 2.79
CA THR A 79 -12.39 -0.61 2.52
C THR A 79 -11.47 -0.01 1.47
N LEU A 80 -12.03 0.53 0.40
CA LEU A 80 -11.32 1.15 -0.72
C LEU A 80 -11.10 2.64 -0.45
N LEU A 81 -10.30 3.31 -1.30
CA LEU A 81 -10.00 4.74 -1.17
C LEU A 81 -11.24 5.64 -1.22
N ASP A 82 -12.28 5.24 -1.94
CA ASP A 82 -13.56 5.97 -2.04
C ASP A 82 -14.51 5.70 -0.85
N GLY A 83 -14.07 4.92 0.14
CA GLY A 83 -14.84 4.52 1.31
C GLY A 83 -15.79 3.36 1.09
N LYS A 84 -15.91 2.83 -0.13
CA LYS A 84 -16.70 1.63 -0.40
C LYS A 84 -16.06 0.40 0.21
N THR A 85 -16.88 -0.56 0.60
CA THR A 85 -16.45 -1.83 1.13
C THR A 85 -16.71 -2.96 0.15
N VAL A 86 -15.74 -3.88 0.06
CA VAL A 86 -15.81 -5.08 -0.80
C VAL A 86 -15.60 -6.30 0.08
N PRO A 87 -16.49 -7.30 0.04
CA PRO A 87 -16.29 -8.53 0.81
C PRO A 87 -15.12 -9.32 0.27
N MET A 88 -14.39 -9.98 1.18
CA MET A 88 -13.34 -10.93 0.88
C MET A 88 -13.64 -12.24 1.60
N THR A 89 -14.21 -13.19 0.89
CA THR A 89 -14.51 -14.51 1.42
C THR A 89 -13.69 -15.54 0.65
N THR A 90 -12.83 -16.26 1.37
CA THR A 90 -11.96 -17.29 0.79
C THR A 90 -11.93 -18.52 1.67
N LYS A 91 -11.44 -19.62 1.11
CA LYS A 91 -11.28 -20.91 1.77
C LYS A 91 -9.82 -21.23 2.01
N ASP A 92 -9.57 -22.03 3.05
CA ASP A 92 -8.27 -22.64 3.31
C ASP A 92 -7.74 -23.34 2.04
N GLY A 93 -6.47 -23.12 1.73
CA GLY A 93 -5.80 -23.65 0.53
C GLY A 93 -6.09 -22.89 -0.77
N GLN A 94 -6.98 -21.91 -0.79
CA GLN A 94 -7.25 -21.11 -1.97
C GLN A 94 -6.05 -20.24 -2.34
N VAL A 95 -5.81 -20.08 -3.64
CA VAL A 95 -4.75 -19.24 -4.18
C VAL A 95 -5.36 -18.22 -5.13
N LEU A 96 -5.06 -16.94 -4.92
CA LEU A 96 -5.58 -15.84 -5.71
C LEU A 96 -4.46 -14.90 -6.17
N TRP A 97 -4.59 -14.41 -7.40
CA TRP A 97 -3.86 -13.23 -7.83
C TRP A 97 -4.48 -11.97 -7.24
N THR A 98 -3.64 -11.10 -6.68
CA THR A 98 -4.04 -9.81 -6.15
C THR A 98 -3.33 -8.71 -6.92
N PRO A 99 -4.03 -7.92 -7.76
CA PRO A 99 -3.42 -6.80 -8.45
C PRO A 99 -2.97 -5.72 -7.47
N ALA A 100 -1.95 -4.95 -7.86
CA ALA A 100 -1.47 -3.80 -7.08
C ALA A 100 -2.62 -2.85 -6.74
N GLY A 101 -2.64 -2.35 -5.51
CA GLY A 101 -3.68 -1.41 -5.08
C GLY A 101 -3.61 -1.05 -3.61
N LYS A 102 -4.49 -0.11 -3.23
CA LYS A 102 -4.65 0.39 -1.87
C LYS A 102 -5.95 -0.10 -1.26
N HIS A 103 -5.87 -0.54 -0.02
CA HIS A 103 -7.03 -0.99 0.72
C HIS A 103 -6.81 -0.92 2.24
N LEU A 104 -7.90 -1.04 2.98
CA LEU A 104 -7.92 -1.24 4.42
C LEU A 104 -8.64 -2.56 4.70
N PRO A 105 -7.92 -3.64 5.06
CA PRO A 105 -8.50 -4.92 5.40
C PRO A 105 -9.07 -4.95 6.80
N ALA A 106 -10.14 -5.75 6.98
CA ALA A 106 -10.70 -6.08 8.27
C ALA A 106 -11.12 -7.55 8.30
N ASN A 107 -10.97 -8.18 9.46
CA ASN A 107 -11.60 -9.45 9.76
C ASN A 107 -12.99 -9.17 10.33
N ILE A 108 -14.03 -9.46 9.57
CA ILE A 108 -15.44 -9.28 10.00
C ILE A 108 -16.07 -10.58 10.52
N GLY A 109 -15.30 -11.66 10.55
CA GLY A 109 -15.71 -12.95 11.09
C GLY A 109 -15.43 -13.10 12.60
N ASP A 110 -15.78 -14.25 13.13
CA ASP A 110 -15.61 -14.62 14.54
C ASP A 110 -14.37 -15.50 14.80
N LYS A 111 -13.61 -15.79 13.76
CA LYS A 111 -12.40 -16.62 13.82
C LYS A 111 -11.17 -15.84 13.32
N PRO A 112 -9.97 -16.14 13.83
CA PRO A 112 -8.76 -15.60 13.25
C PRO A 112 -8.53 -16.16 11.85
N PHE A 113 -7.85 -15.41 11.00
CA PHE A 113 -7.37 -15.92 9.72
C PHE A 113 -5.89 -15.63 9.49
N SER A 114 -5.30 -16.43 8.61
CA SER A 114 -3.91 -16.28 8.18
C SER A 114 -3.75 -16.58 6.70
N LEU A 115 -2.84 -15.85 6.06
CA LEU A 115 -2.45 -16.09 4.68
C LEU A 115 -0.98 -15.74 4.46
N ILE A 116 -0.42 -16.28 3.37
CA ILE A 116 0.86 -15.86 2.81
C ILE A 116 0.59 -14.97 1.61
N LEU A 117 1.24 -13.83 1.56
CA LEU A 117 1.21 -12.92 0.41
C LEU A 117 2.61 -12.88 -0.21
N VAL A 118 2.73 -13.29 -1.47
CA VAL A 118 3.97 -13.23 -2.23
C VAL A 118 3.91 -12.00 -3.13
N GLU A 119 4.53 -10.91 -2.69
CA GLU A 119 4.60 -9.64 -3.41
C GLU A 119 5.69 -9.68 -4.47
N MET A 120 5.37 -9.22 -5.68
CA MET A 120 6.30 -9.13 -6.81
C MET A 120 7.03 -7.79 -6.77
N LYS A 121 8.36 -7.80 -6.67
CA LYS A 121 9.16 -6.57 -6.62
C LYS A 121 9.38 -5.89 -7.97
N ASN A 122 9.41 -6.66 -9.06
CA ASN A 122 9.79 -6.19 -10.40
C ASN A 122 8.78 -6.63 -11.48
N ALA A 123 7.60 -6.00 -11.52
CA ALA A 123 6.68 -6.19 -12.64
C ALA A 123 7.18 -5.62 -13.98
N THR A 124 8.23 -4.78 -13.97
CA THR A 124 8.72 -4.05 -15.14
C THR A 124 9.83 -4.77 -15.91
N ALA A 125 10.44 -5.81 -15.36
CA ALA A 125 11.59 -6.50 -15.97
C ALA A 125 11.23 -7.64 -16.94
N VAL A 126 9.95 -8.05 -17.02
CA VAL A 126 9.53 -9.23 -17.81
C VAL A 126 9.13 -8.88 -19.26
N MET A 127 9.08 -7.60 -19.62
CA MET A 127 8.66 -7.15 -20.97
C MET A 127 9.81 -6.64 -21.84
N LYS A 128 11.03 -7.14 -21.64
CA LYS A 128 12.10 -7.06 -22.65
C LYS A 128 12.43 -8.48 -23.08
N LYS A 129 11.66 -9.00 -23.99
CA LYS A 129 12.08 -10.06 -24.88
C LYS A 129 12.09 -9.49 -26.28
N ASP A 130 13.29 -9.48 -26.84
CA ASP A 130 13.67 -9.07 -28.20
C ASP A 130 12.72 -9.56 -29.28
#